data_f1568d9bdb2c7589463c2a355cb1720f
#
_entry.id   f1568d9bdb2c7589463c2a355cb1720f
#
_cell.length_a   1.000
_cell.length_b   1.000
_cell.length_c   1.000
_cell.angle_alpha   90.00
_cell.angle_beta   90.00
_cell.angle_gamma   90.00
#
_symmetry.space_group_name_H-M   'P 1'
#
loop_
_entity.id
_entity.type
_entity.pdbx_description
1 polymer ?
#
loop_
_entity_poly.entity_id
_entity_poly.type
_entity_poly.pdbx_seq_one_letter_code
_entity_poly.pdbx_strand_id
1 'polypeptide(L)'
;MKTTKIYDIIGIGIGPFNLGLAALSAPIADLDTLFLDQSDEFNWHPGLMLDEVTLQVPFMADLVTMADPASQYSFLNYMKLTGRLYKFYIRENFFIFRKEYNAYCKWVLGQLNNCLFSRQVVSVTYEDAVYRVTARDTRSGETNTWQTYKLVLGTGTSPYIPAAIKEKSLKDVIHTSQYLNHKDRLVQKQSVTIIGSGQSAAEIFQDLLPEVKKGMKLNWFTRSERFFPLENHTKLTLELTSPDYIDYFHNLPEVQRKYVLSRQSILFKGINADLINQIYNSLYAMGLNDEAHKVVLMANARLNDIQEEDESYLLTFLQVEQGETFDINTDAVILATGYKYVEPDFLTGISDRIRRLDDGNYDVRRNYTIDETCNEIFVQNAELHTHGISTPDLGMGAYRNSQIINQVTGRIVYAVEQRIAFQSFSAADLPVHLKSAVDLTL
;
A
#
# COMPACT_ATOMS: atom_id res chain seq x y z
N MET A 1 2.88 37.04 -24.90
CA MET A 1 2.36 36.22 -23.80
C MET A 1 3.13 34.90 -23.79
N LYS A 2 3.80 34.54 -22.68
CA LYS A 2 4.38 33.20 -22.58
C LYS A 2 3.20 32.21 -22.59
N THR A 3 3.08 31.40 -23.62
CA THR A 3 2.11 30.28 -23.64
C THR A 3 2.44 29.40 -22.43
N THR A 4 1.53 29.33 -21.47
CA THR A 4 1.66 28.43 -20.32
C THR A 4 1.63 27.01 -20.86
N LYS A 5 2.64 26.19 -20.58
CA LYS A 5 2.70 24.79 -21.01
C LYS A 5 1.52 24.05 -20.38
N ILE A 6 0.76 23.31 -21.19
CA ILE A 6 -0.28 22.38 -20.73
C ILE A 6 0.30 20.98 -20.84
N TYR A 7 0.25 20.22 -19.73
CA TYR A 7 0.68 18.83 -19.70
C TYR A 7 -0.47 17.90 -20.12
N ASP A 8 -0.13 16.77 -20.70
CA ASP A 8 -1.13 15.72 -20.95
C ASP A 8 -1.58 15.06 -19.64
N ILE A 9 -0.61 14.83 -18.73
CA ILE A 9 -0.85 14.25 -17.41
C ILE A 9 -0.12 15.06 -16.34
N ILE A 10 -0.81 15.36 -15.24
CA ILE A 10 -0.17 15.65 -13.95
C ILE A 10 -0.52 14.53 -12.97
N GLY A 11 0.52 13.83 -12.49
CA GLY A 11 0.42 12.85 -11.39
C GLY A 11 0.61 13.53 -10.04
N ILE A 12 -0.27 13.26 -9.08
CA ILE A 12 -0.18 13.79 -7.71
C ILE A 12 0.19 12.68 -6.76
N GLY A 13 1.33 12.82 -6.08
CA GLY A 13 2.02 11.79 -5.31
C GLY A 13 3.01 10.99 -6.17
N ILE A 14 4.24 10.78 -5.66
CA ILE A 14 5.31 10.02 -6.32
C ILE A 14 5.63 8.78 -5.46
N GLY A 15 4.60 7.93 -5.25
CA GLY A 15 4.79 6.57 -4.75
C GLY A 15 5.20 5.62 -5.90
N PRO A 16 5.45 4.31 -5.62
CA PRO A 16 5.86 3.36 -6.63
C PRO A 16 4.97 3.33 -7.86
N PHE A 17 3.66 3.45 -7.72
CA PHE A 17 2.71 3.40 -8.84
C PHE A 17 2.87 4.59 -9.79
N ASN A 18 2.87 5.83 -9.28
CA ASN A 18 3.09 7.01 -10.11
C ASN A 18 4.54 7.13 -10.59
N LEU A 19 5.53 6.63 -9.84
CA LEU A 19 6.90 6.55 -10.32
C LEU A 19 7.02 5.57 -11.51
N GLY A 20 6.31 4.44 -11.46
CA GLY A 20 6.20 3.52 -12.60
C GLY A 20 5.53 4.18 -13.81
N LEU A 21 4.47 4.97 -13.58
CA LEU A 21 3.84 5.75 -14.65
C LEU A 21 4.80 6.78 -15.25
N ALA A 22 5.57 7.48 -14.42
CA ALA A 22 6.59 8.44 -14.87
C ALA A 22 7.67 7.77 -15.72
N ALA A 23 8.16 6.59 -15.28
CA ALA A 23 9.17 5.82 -16.00
C ALA A 23 8.65 5.26 -17.33
N LEU A 24 7.42 4.74 -17.38
CA LEU A 24 6.80 4.23 -18.61
C LEU A 24 6.39 5.35 -19.56
N SER A 25 6.07 6.55 -19.09
CA SER A 25 5.76 7.68 -19.97
C SER A 25 6.99 8.39 -20.52
N ALA A 26 8.15 8.32 -19.84
CA ALA A 26 9.36 9.02 -20.25
C ALA A 26 9.86 8.74 -21.67
N PRO A 27 9.79 7.50 -22.21
CA PRO A 27 10.20 7.24 -23.59
C PRO A 27 9.18 7.65 -24.67
N ILE A 28 8.00 8.15 -24.30
CA ILE A 28 6.92 8.50 -25.23
C ILE A 28 7.06 9.97 -25.61
N ALA A 29 7.59 10.23 -26.81
CA ALA A 29 8.00 11.57 -27.23
C ALA A 29 6.85 12.61 -27.33
N ASP A 30 5.63 12.16 -27.58
CA ASP A 30 4.42 12.98 -27.72
C ASP A 30 3.49 12.91 -26.49
N LEU A 31 4.04 12.61 -25.33
CA LEU A 31 3.30 12.56 -24.05
C LEU A 31 4.02 13.42 -23.00
N ASP A 32 3.51 14.62 -22.77
CA ASP A 32 4.05 15.55 -21.75
C ASP A 32 3.49 15.22 -20.36
N THR A 33 4.36 14.81 -19.44
CA THR A 33 3.95 14.45 -18.08
C THR A 33 4.71 15.23 -17.02
N LEU A 34 4.06 15.44 -15.86
CA LEU A 34 4.64 16.04 -14.66
C LEU A 34 4.12 15.32 -13.43
N PHE A 35 4.99 15.05 -12.47
CA PHE A 35 4.62 14.41 -11.20
C PHE A 35 5.04 15.28 -10.03
N LEU A 36 4.13 15.45 -9.04
CA LEU A 36 4.32 16.33 -7.89
C LEU A 36 4.20 15.53 -6.60
N ASP A 37 5.15 15.73 -5.67
CA ASP A 37 5.08 15.13 -4.33
C ASP A 37 5.44 16.15 -3.25
N GLN A 38 4.74 16.08 -2.11
CA GLN A 38 4.98 16.96 -0.96
C GLN A 38 6.24 16.63 -0.17
N SER A 39 6.72 15.38 -0.25
CA SER A 39 7.92 14.92 0.44
C SER A 39 9.16 15.59 -0.14
N ASP A 40 10.24 15.67 0.65
CA ASP A 40 11.50 16.26 0.18
C ASP A 40 12.26 15.36 -0.79
N GLU A 41 12.05 14.07 -0.69
CA GLU A 41 12.62 13.03 -1.56
C GLU A 41 11.75 11.78 -1.55
N PHE A 42 11.99 10.89 -2.51
CA PHE A 42 11.39 9.56 -2.48
C PHE A 42 11.93 8.73 -1.32
N ASN A 43 11.03 8.24 -0.48
CA ASN A 43 11.38 7.28 0.55
C ASN A 43 10.16 6.42 0.89
N TRP A 44 10.20 5.15 0.47
CA TRP A 44 9.05 4.26 0.59
C TRP A 44 9.05 3.56 1.96
N HIS A 45 8.00 3.81 2.76
CA HIS A 45 7.85 3.26 4.12
C HIS A 45 9.06 3.45 5.04
N PRO A 46 9.60 4.69 5.18
CA PRO A 46 10.86 4.94 5.91
C PRO A 46 10.83 4.46 7.36
N GLY A 47 9.68 4.51 8.02
CA GLY A 47 9.53 4.08 9.41
C GLY A 47 9.58 2.56 9.64
N LEU A 48 9.62 1.75 8.57
CA LEU A 48 9.71 0.28 8.60
C LEU A 48 10.78 -0.28 7.65
N MET A 49 11.83 0.49 7.40
CA MET A 49 12.93 0.10 6.53
C MET A 49 13.97 -0.75 7.29
N LEU A 50 13.51 -1.84 7.91
CA LEU A 50 14.36 -2.80 8.61
C LEU A 50 15.33 -3.51 7.64
N ASP A 51 16.49 -3.96 8.14
CA ASP A 51 17.62 -4.38 7.30
C ASP A 51 17.35 -5.63 6.46
N GLU A 52 16.73 -6.64 7.05
CA GLU A 52 16.54 -7.95 6.42
C GLU A 52 15.13 -8.21 5.88
N VAL A 53 14.29 -7.18 5.87
CA VAL A 53 12.90 -7.30 5.40
C VAL A 53 12.85 -7.28 3.88
N THR A 54 12.25 -8.32 3.30
CA THR A 54 12.03 -8.44 1.86
C THR A 54 10.65 -7.88 1.45
N LEU A 55 10.51 -7.61 0.15
CA LEU A 55 9.19 -7.49 -0.46
C LEU A 55 8.46 -8.85 -0.42
N GLN A 56 7.15 -8.80 -0.43
CA GLN A 56 6.30 -10.01 -0.51
C GLN A 56 5.94 -10.39 -1.95
N VAL A 57 6.53 -9.71 -2.91
CA VAL A 57 6.42 -9.95 -4.35
C VAL A 57 7.81 -10.10 -4.96
N PRO A 58 7.96 -10.87 -6.06
CA PRO A 58 9.25 -11.05 -6.71
C PRO A 58 9.73 -9.74 -7.36
N PHE A 59 11.03 -9.67 -7.66
CA PHE A 59 11.68 -8.50 -8.27
C PHE A 59 11.06 -8.03 -9.59
N MET A 60 10.34 -8.91 -10.30
CA MET A 60 9.61 -8.56 -11.53
C MET A 60 8.42 -7.64 -11.27
N ALA A 61 7.96 -7.53 -10.02
CA ALA A 61 7.01 -6.51 -9.58
C ALA A 61 7.70 -5.14 -9.39
N ASP A 62 8.64 -4.82 -10.25
CA ASP A 62 9.30 -3.53 -10.33
C ASP A 62 8.38 -2.47 -11.00
N LEU A 63 8.93 -1.32 -11.33
CA LEU A 63 8.15 -0.20 -11.86
C LEU A 63 7.65 -0.41 -13.29
N VAL A 64 8.31 -1.26 -14.10
CA VAL A 64 8.14 -1.26 -15.56
C VAL A 64 8.14 -2.64 -16.22
N THR A 65 8.80 -3.65 -15.65
CA THR A 65 9.13 -4.92 -16.32
C THR A 65 7.90 -5.65 -16.86
N MET A 66 6.76 -5.63 -16.14
CA MET A 66 5.54 -6.28 -16.59
C MET A 66 4.83 -5.55 -17.74
N ALA A 67 5.23 -4.32 -18.07
CA ALA A 67 4.74 -3.57 -19.25
C ALA A 67 5.79 -3.55 -20.39
N ASP A 68 7.06 -3.39 -20.04
CA ASP A 68 8.20 -3.32 -20.94
C ASP A 68 9.42 -4.03 -20.34
N PRO A 69 9.58 -5.34 -20.60
CA PRO A 69 10.72 -6.12 -20.08
C PRO A 69 12.09 -5.60 -20.54
N ALA A 70 12.15 -4.86 -21.65
CA ALA A 70 13.38 -4.29 -22.20
C ALA A 70 13.65 -2.87 -21.70
N SER A 71 12.81 -2.32 -20.83
CA SER A 71 12.93 -0.95 -20.33
C SER A 71 14.28 -0.70 -19.68
N GLN A 72 14.88 0.46 -20.00
CA GLN A 72 16.09 0.92 -19.34
C GLN A 72 15.90 1.16 -17.83
N TYR A 73 14.66 1.30 -17.36
CA TYR A 73 14.29 1.50 -15.96
C TYR A 73 14.00 0.19 -15.21
N SER A 74 14.20 -0.99 -15.84
CA SER A 74 13.95 -2.28 -15.19
C SER A 74 14.89 -2.55 -14.01
N PHE A 75 14.44 -3.33 -13.03
CA PHE A 75 15.25 -3.73 -11.91
C PHE A 75 16.51 -4.50 -12.34
N LEU A 76 16.40 -5.35 -13.36
CA LEU A 76 17.57 -6.08 -13.89
C LEU A 76 18.62 -5.14 -14.50
N ASN A 77 18.18 -4.08 -15.18
CA ASN A 77 19.10 -3.07 -15.69
C ASN A 77 19.79 -2.29 -14.55
N TYR A 78 19.04 -1.91 -13.50
CA TYR A 78 19.60 -1.36 -12.27
C TYR A 78 20.69 -2.26 -11.68
N MET A 79 20.42 -3.56 -11.53
CA MET A 79 21.38 -4.53 -11.02
C MET A 79 22.63 -4.65 -11.92
N LYS A 80 22.44 -4.57 -13.24
CA LYS A 80 23.54 -4.59 -14.21
C LYS A 80 24.42 -3.36 -14.08
N LEU A 81 23.83 -2.18 -14.08
CA LEU A 81 24.57 -0.90 -14.06
C LEU A 81 25.24 -0.62 -12.70
N THR A 82 24.70 -1.15 -11.61
CA THR A 82 25.32 -1.07 -10.28
C THR A 82 26.33 -2.18 -10.00
N GLY A 83 26.61 -3.06 -10.97
CA GLY A 83 27.61 -4.13 -10.85
C GLY A 83 27.19 -5.27 -9.91
N ARG A 84 25.89 -5.43 -9.63
CA ARG A 84 25.37 -6.37 -8.64
C ARG A 84 24.65 -7.58 -9.23
N LEU A 85 24.48 -7.64 -10.56
CA LEU A 85 23.64 -8.65 -11.23
C LEU A 85 24.10 -10.08 -10.92
N TYR A 86 25.41 -10.37 -10.96
CA TYR A 86 25.92 -11.71 -10.63
C TYR A 86 25.74 -12.08 -9.15
N LYS A 87 25.88 -11.13 -8.24
CA LYS A 87 25.59 -11.35 -6.80
C LYS A 87 24.12 -11.65 -6.57
N PHE A 88 23.23 -10.98 -7.30
CA PHE A 88 21.80 -11.22 -7.24
C PHE A 88 21.46 -12.61 -7.81
N TYR A 89 22.06 -13.00 -8.94
CA TYR A 89 21.92 -14.34 -9.50
C TYR A 89 22.33 -15.43 -8.52
N ILE A 90 23.50 -15.31 -7.88
CA ILE A 90 24.02 -16.30 -6.91
C ILE A 90 23.13 -16.37 -5.65
N ARG A 91 22.45 -15.28 -5.28
CA ARG A 91 21.53 -15.24 -4.14
C ARG A 91 20.34 -16.21 -4.32
N GLU A 92 19.95 -16.52 -5.54
CA GLU A 92 18.85 -17.45 -5.90
C GLU A 92 17.52 -17.15 -5.15
N ASN A 93 17.29 -15.89 -4.81
CA ASN A 93 16.08 -15.45 -4.14
C ASN A 93 15.44 -14.28 -4.89
N PHE A 94 14.26 -14.49 -5.44
CA PHE A 94 13.54 -13.50 -6.24
C PHE A 94 12.90 -12.38 -5.41
N PHE A 95 12.77 -12.56 -4.09
CA PHE A 95 12.25 -11.55 -3.18
C PHE A 95 13.39 -10.62 -2.74
N ILE A 96 13.35 -9.39 -3.22
CA ILE A 96 14.39 -8.38 -2.95
C ILE A 96 14.16 -7.71 -1.60
N PHE A 97 15.23 -7.17 -0.99
CA PHE A 97 15.09 -6.39 0.22
C PHE A 97 14.31 -5.11 -0.04
N ARG A 98 13.50 -4.69 0.94
CA ARG A 98 12.75 -3.42 0.87
C ARG A 98 13.68 -2.22 0.65
N LYS A 99 14.85 -2.20 1.32
CA LYS A 99 15.91 -1.21 1.12
C LYS A 99 16.44 -1.19 -0.32
N GLU A 100 16.58 -2.35 -0.94
CA GLU A 100 17.05 -2.47 -2.32
C GLU A 100 16.01 -1.94 -3.31
N TYR A 101 14.72 -2.24 -3.08
CA TYR A 101 13.63 -1.67 -3.87
C TYR A 101 13.59 -0.14 -3.76
N ASN A 102 13.75 0.41 -2.55
CA ASN A 102 13.82 1.85 -2.33
C ASN A 102 15.02 2.48 -3.05
N ALA A 103 16.19 1.84 -3.03
CA ALA A 103 17.38 2.29 -3.75
C ALA A 103 17.18 2.22 -5.27
N TYR A 104 16.52 1.19 -5.78
CA TYR A 104 16.13 1.07 -7.17
C TYR A 104 15.19 2.21 -7.60
N CYS A 105 14.15 2.49 -6.83
CA CYS A 105 13.23 3.60 -7.12
C CYS A 105 13.96 4.96 -7.15
N LYS A 106 14.87 5.22 -6.21
CA LYS A 106 15.72 6.42 -6.20
C LYS A 106 16.65 6.48 -7.42
N TRP A 107 17.18 5.34 -7.87
CA TRP A 107 18.00 5.25 -9.08
C TRP A 107 17.18 5.57 -10.35
N VAL A 108 15.93 5.09 -10.45
CA VAL A 108 15.04 5.46 -11.57
C VAL A 108 14.75 6.96 -11.55
N LEU A 109 14.39 7.52 -10.39
CA LEU A 109 14.15 8.95 -10.23
C LEU A 109 15.32 9.82 -10.67
N GLY A 110 16.55 9.38 -10.40
CA GLY A 110 17.76 10.10 -10.84
C GLY A 110 17.92 10.22 -12.36
N GLN A 111 17.12 9.51 -13.14
CA GLN A 111 17.11 9.52 -14.60
C GLN A 111 15.88 10.23 -15.18
N LEU A 112 14.92 10.63 -14.35
CA LEU A 112 13.68 11.29 -14.74
C LEU A 112 13.77 12.79 -14.46
N ASN A 113 13.23 13.60 -15.36
CA ASN A 113 13.22 15.06 -15.24
C ASN A 113 11.81 15.64 -15.03
N ASN A 114 10.80 14.78 -14.96
CA ASN A 114 9.40 15.13 -14.85
C ASN A 114 8.80 14.88 -13.45
N CYS A 115 9.65 14.66 -12.45
CA CYS A 115 9.26 14.42 -11.04
C CYS A 115 9.76 15.57 -10.16
N LEU A 116 8.84 16.26 -9.50
CA LEU A 116 9.15 17.39 -8.61
C LEU A 116 8.75 17.08 -7.18
N PHE A 117 9.71 17.07 -6.28
CA PHE A 117 9.53 16.92 -4.84
C PHE A 117 9.38 18.27 -4.14
N SER A 118 9.01 18.25 -2.86
CA SER A 118 8.69 19.46 -2.06
C SER A 118 7.58 20.31 -2.69
N ARG A 119 6.61 19.66 -3.34
CA ARG A 119 5.46 20.28 -4.02
C ARG A 119 4.15 19.74 -3.45
N GLN A 120 3.69 20.34 -2.35
CA GLN A 120 2.39 20.02 -1.75
C GLN A 120 1.26 20.60 -2.58
N VAL A 121 0.52 19.77 -3.28
CA VAL A 121 -0.70 20.19 -3.96
C VAL A 121 -1.72 20.66 -2.92
N VAL A 122 -2.20 21.89 -3.09
CA VAL A 122 -3.12 22.55 -2.15
C VAL A 122 -4.48 22.83 -2.77
N SER A 123 -4.57 22.87 -4.10
CA SER A 123 -5.84 23.08 -4.81
C SER A 123 -5.78 22.55 -6.22
N VAL A 124 -6.91 21.99 -6.66
CA VAL A 124 -7.17 21.65 -8.05
C VAL A 124 -8.49 22.31 -8.45
N THR A 125 -8.47 23.04 -9.56
CA THR A 125 -9.68 23.63 -10.17
C THR A 125 -9.78 23.24 -11.65
N TYR A 126 -10.97 23.39 -12.24
CA TYR A 126 -11.18 23.11 -13.66
C TYR A 126 -11.78 24.33 -14.34
N GLU A 127 -11.06 24.88 -15.30
CA GLU A 127 -11.43 26.09 -16.05
C GLU A 127 -10.88 25.96 -17.49
N ASP A 128 -11.62 26.47 -18.46
CA ASP A 128 -11.20 26.50 -19.87
C ASP A 128 -10.79 25.12 -20.44
N ALA A 129 -11.51 24.05 -20.03
CA ALA A 129 -11.26 22.66 -20.42
C ALA A 129 -9.91 22.09 -19.97
N VAL A 130 -9.29 22.67 -18.94
CA VAL A 130 -8.04 22.17 -18.33
C VAL A 130 -8.12 22.19 -16.80
N TYR A 131 -7.42 21.27 -16.17
CA TYR A 131 -7.20 21.29 -14.72
C TYR A 131 -6.05 22.23 -14.39
N ARG A 132 -6.25 23.05 -13.37
CA ARG A 132 -5.21 23.91 -12.78
C ARG A 132 -4.79 23.30 -11.45
N VAL A 133 -3.55 22.82 -11.37
CA VAL A 133 -2.98 22.20 -10.18
C VAL A 133 -2.07 23.21 -9.51
N THR A 134 -2.45 23.69 -8.34
CA THR A 134 -1.66 24.62 -7.54
C THR A 134 -0.96 23.86 -6.42
N ALA A 135 0.37 23.97 -6.38
CA ALA A 135 1.16 23.39 -5.29
C ALA A 135 2.04 24.46 -4.62
N ARG A 136 2.20 24.27 -3.31
CA ARG A 136 3.08 25.07 -2.46
C ARG A 136 4.42 24.32 -2.31
N ASP A 137 5.51 25.00 -2.53
CA ASP A 137 6.83 24.52 -2.18
C ASP A 137 6.94 24.41 -0.65
N THR A 138 7.23 23.22 -0.13
CA THR A 138 7.27 22.96 1.33
C THR A 138 8.47 23.60 2.01
N ARG A 139 9.48 24.01 1.25
CA ARG A 139 10.72 24.65 1.75
C ARG A 139 10.65 26.17 1.72
N SER A 140 10.21 26.74 0.59
CA SER A 140 10.14 28.20 0.43
C SER A 140 8.79 28.81 0.78
N GLY A 141 7.71 28.01 0.76
CA GLY A 141 6.33 28.46 0.91
C GLY A 141 5.73 29.09 -0.37
N GLU A 142 6.50 29.23 -1.44
CA GLU A 142 6.02 29.77 -2.71
C GLU A 142 5.01 28.83 -3.38
N THR A 143 4.04 29.42 -4.09
CA THR A 143 3.04 28.65 -4.84
C THR A 143 3.29 28.73 -6.33
N ASN A 144 3.12 27.60 -7.01
CA ASN A 144 3.18 27.49 -8.46
C ASN A 144 1.92 26.76 -8.96
N THR A 145 1.48 27.14 -10.15
CA THR A 145 0.31 26.52 -10.80
C THR A 145 0.69 25.96 -12.16
N TRP A 146 0.31 24.72 -12.41
CA TRP A 146 0.46 24.03 -13.69
C TRP A 146 -0.90 23.68 -14.27
N GLN A 147 -0.95 23.51 -15.58
CA GLN A 147 -2.16 23.15 -16.31
C GLN A 147 -2.00 21.76 -16.93
N THR A 148 -3.08 20.97 -16.93
CA THR A 148 -3.10 19.64 -17.53
C THR A 148 -4.47 19.25 -18.06
N TYR A 149 -4.49 18.38 -19.04
CA TYR A 149 -5.72 17.76 -19.52
C TYR A 149 -6.22 16.63 -18.61
N LYS A 150 -5.30 15.92 -17.94
CA LYS A 150 -5.65 14.73 -17.14
C LYS A 150 -4.89 14.69 -15.83
N LEU A 151 -5.52 14.11 -14.82
CA LEU A 151 -4.97 13.90 -13.48
C LEU A 151 -4.78 12.42 -13.20
N VAL A 152 -3.69 12.06 -12.51
CA VAL A 152 -3.49 10.72 -11.94
C VAL A 152 -3.22 10.84 -10.45
N LEU A 153 -4.18 10.42 -9.63
CA LEU A 153 -4.13 10.51 -8.18
C LEU A 153 -3.42 9.29 -7.60
N GLY A 154 -2.16 9.42 -7.26
CA GLY A 154 -1.32 8.42 -6.59
C GLY A 154 -0.95 8.84 -5.18
N THR A 155 -1.90 9.44 -4.44
CA THR A 155 -1.68 10.06 -3.12
C THR A 155 -1.43 9.06 -1.99
N GLY A 156 -1.61 7.76 -2.29
CA GLY A 156 -1.37 6.68 -1.33
C GLY A 156 -2.41 6.61 -0.21
N THR A 157 -2.03 5.92 0.86
CA THR A 157 -2.88 5.69 2.02
C THR A 157 -2.29 6.34 3.26
N SER A 158 -3.13 6.70 4.23
CA SER A 158 -2.74 7.28 5.51
C SER A 158 -2.80 6.24 6.63
N PRO A 159 -1.95 6.33 7.67
CA PRO A 159 -2.03 5.49 8.86
C PRO A 159 -3.44 5.47 9.45
N TYR A 160 -3.95 4.29 9.76
CA TYR A 160 -5.23 4.16 10.44
C TYR A 160 -5.04 4.19 11.95
N ILE A 161 -5.52 5.24 12.59
CA ILE A 161 -5.57 5.36 14.04
C ILE A 161 -7.00 5.05 14.50
N PRO A 162 -7.23 4.08 15.40
CA PRO A 162 -8.55 3.77 15.95
C PRO A 162 -9.20 5.01 16.61
N ALA A 163 -10.52 5.11 16.51
CA ALA A 163 -11.28 6.27 17.04
C ALA A 163 -11.03 6.50 18.54
N ALA A 164 -10.91 5.44 19.34
CA ALA A 164 -10.62 5.51 20.76
C ALA A 164 -9.29 6.22 21.10
N ILE A 165 -8.38 6.35 20.12
CA ILE A 165 -7.03 6.92 20.31
C ILE A 165 -6.86 8.25 19.57
N LYS A 166 -7.61 8.44 18.48
CA LYS A 166 -7.38 9.50 17.48
C LYS A 166 -7.35 10.92 18.07
N GLU A 167 -8.13 11.16 19.10
CA GLU A 167 -8.26 12.48 19.75
C GLU A 167 -7.32 12.64 20.95
N LYS A 168 -6.59 11.57 21.33
CA LYS A 168 -5.68 11.57 22.47
C LYS A 168 -4.26 11.86 21.98
N SER A 169 -3.61 12.88 22.55
CA SER A 169 -2.21 13.20 22.27
C SER A 169 -1.30 12.41 23.21
N LEU A 170 -1.01 11.14 22.87
CA LEU A 170 -0.25 10.21 23.71
C LEU A 170 1.18 10.09 23.19
N LYS A 171 2.18 10.42 24.02
CA LYS A 171 3.59 10.57 23.63
C LYS A 171 4.25 9.28 23.12
N ASP A 172 3.97 8.15 23.78
CA ASP A 172 4.58 6.85 23.50
C ASP A 172 3.60 5.87 22.84
N VAL A 173 2.54 6.40 22.21
CA VAL A 173 1.63 5.66 21.35
C VAL A 173 1.89 6.07 19.91
N ILE A 174 2.51 5.20 19.15
CA ILE A 174 2.94 5.47 17.77
C ILE A 174 2.31 4.50 16.77
N HIS A 175 2.15 4.94 15.53
CA HIS A 175 1.83 4.04 14.44
C HIS A 175 3.12 3.39 13.88
N THR A 176 3.03 2.18 13.32
CA THR A 176 4.18 1.46 12.74
C THR A 176 4.96 2.27 11.69
N SER A 177 4.30 3.20 10.99
CA SER A 177 4.96 4.12 10.05
C SER A 177 6.03 5.03 10.68
N GLN A 178 6.10 5.08 12.01
CA GLN A 178 7.04 5.90 12.77
C GLN A 178 8.03 5.05 13.60
N TYR A 179 7.97 3.72 13.47
CA TYR A 179 8.71 2.82 14.37
C TYR A 179 10.20 3.11 14.42
N LEU A 180 10.89 3.16 13.27
CA LEU A 180 12.34 3.40 13.25
C LEU A 180 12.72 4.79 13.79
N ASN A 181 11.86 5.80 13.63
CA ASN A 181 12.11 7.13 14.18
C ASN A 181 12.06 7.16 15.72
N HIS A 182 11.41 6.18 16.32
CA HIS A 182 11.22 6.09 17.76
C HIS A 182 11.87 4.85 18.40
N LYS A 183 12.51 3.98 17.60
CA LYS A 183 13.08 2.71 18.07
C LYS A 183 14.03 2.88 19.25
N ASP A 184 14.96 3.85 19.19
CA ASP A 184 15.93 4.09 20.27
C ASP A 184 15.27 4.41 21.60
N ARG A 185 14.11 5.10 21.57
CA ARG A 185 13.33 5.40 22.77
C ARG A 185 12.53 4.18 23.24
N LEU A 186 11.96 3.42 22.31
CA LEU A 186 11.15 2.24 22.60
C LEU A 186 11.97 1.13 23.27
N VAL A 187 13.21 0.90 22.85
CA VAL A 187 14.08 -0.13 23.41
C VAL A 187 14.55 0.19 24.85
N GLN A 188 14.33 1.43 25.33
CA GLN A 188 14.58 1.81 26.72
C GLN A 188 13.38 1.57 27.64
N LYS A 189 12.21 1.22 27.09
CA LYS A 189 10.98 0.98 27.86
C LYS A 189 11.03 -0.41 28.53
N GLN A 190 10.41 -0.52 29.70
CA GLN A 190 10.29 -1.80 30.41
C GLN A 190 9.21 -2.70 29.80
N SER A 191 8.20 -2.08 29.15
CA SER A 191 7.12 -2.80 28.51
C SER A 191 6.68 -2.13 27.20
N VAL A 192 6.44 -2.94 26.15
CA VAL A 192 5.93 -2.48 24.86
C VAL A 192 4.78 -3.38 24.43
N THR A 193 3.68 -2.78 23.98
CA THR A 193 2.53 -3.52 23.44
C THR A 193 2.32 -3.19 21.97
N ILE A 194 2.32 -4.22 21.12
CA ILE A 194 2.04 -4.14 19.68
C ILE A 194 0.58 -4.53 19.45
N ILE A 195 -0.17 -3.72 18.68
CA ILE A 195 -1.59 -3.93 18.39
C ILE A 195 -1.81 -4.08 16.89
N GLY A 196 -2.15 -5.29 16.44
CA GLY A 196 -2.42 -5.62 15.04
C GLY A 196 -1.92 -6.99 14.64
N SER A 197 -2.34 -7.50 13.47
CA SER A 197 -2.08 -8.88 13.01
C SER A 197 -1.31 -8.99 11.70
N GLY A 198 -0.92 -7.87 11.10
CA GLY A 198 -0.28 -7.88 9.78
C GLY A 198 1.24 -7.99 9.82
N GLN A 199 1.84 -7.98 8.63
CA GLN A 199 3.29 -8.08 8.42
C GLN A 199 4.08 -7.08 9.27
N SER A 200 3.66 -5.82 9.33
CA SER A 200 4.35 -4.77 10.08
C SER A 200 4.40 -5.05 11.60
N ALA A 201 3.34 -5.65 12.15
CA ALA A 201 3.34 -6.06 13.55
C ALA A 201 4.36 -7.16 13.81
N ALA A 202 4.40 -8.17 12.92
CA ALA A 202 5.32 -9.30 13.04
C ALA A 202 6.79 -8.88 12.86
N GLU A 203 7.08 -7.98 11.92
CA GLU A 203 8.42 -7.43 11.70
C GLU A 203 8.94 -6.70 12.94
N ILE A 204 8.11 -5.82 13.54
CA ILE A 204 8.46 -5.08 14.75
C ILE A 204 8.58 -6.02 15.95
N PHE A 205 7.68 -7.01 16.06
CA PHE A 205 7.75 -7.99 17.14
C PHE A 205 9.08 -8.77 17.09
N GLN A 206 9.45 -9.27 15.89
CA GLN A 206 10.73 -9.98 15.70
C GLN A 206 11.94 -9.07 16.00
N ASP A 207 11.86 -7.79 15.60
CA ASP A 207 12.95 -6.81 15.82
C ASP A 207 13.11 -6.45 17.31
N LEU A 208 12.05 -6.51 18.12
CA LEU A 208 12.07 -6.22 19.56
C LEU A 208 12.33 -7.46 20.43
N LEU A 209 12.23 -8.69 19.92
CA LEU A 209 12.48 -9.91 20.69
C LEU A 209 13.84 -9.94 21.42
N PRO A 210 14.94 -9.46 20.84
CA PRO A 210 16.22 -9.39 21.55
C PRO A 210 16.18 -8.55 22.84
N GLU A 211 15.31 -7.53 22.91
CA GLU A 211 15.19 -6.66 24.09
C GLU A 211 14.51 -7.36 25.28
N VAL A 212 13.74 -8.42 25.02
CA VAL A 212 13.14 -9.25 26.08
C VAL A 212 14.21 -9.91 26.94
N LYS A 213 15.32 -10.33 26.35
CA LYS A 213 16.46 -10.87 27.07
C LYS A 213 17.13 -9.86 28.00
N LYS A 214 16.99 -8.56 27.69
CA LYS A 214 17.47 -7.45 28.52
C LYS A 214 16.47 -7.01 29.59
N GLY A 215 15.29 -7.64 29.65
CA GLY A 215 14.28 -7.40 30.69
C GLY A 215 12.96 -6.79 30.23
N MET A 216 12.83 -6.40 28.95
CA MET A 216 11.59 -5.85 28.39
C MET A 216 10.46 -6.89 28.47
N LYS A 217 9.26 -6.44 28.82
CA LYS A 217 8.01 -7.18 28.58
C LYS A 217 7.46 -6.82 27.20
N LEU A 218 7.20 -7.81 26.35
CA LEU A 218 6.72 -7.59 24.99
C LEU A 218 5.37 -8.26 24.79
N ASN A 219 4.34 -7.46 24.49
CA ASN A 219 3.00 -7.94 24.25
C ASN A 219 2.63 -7.76 22.77
N TRP A 220 1.89 -8.71 22.23
CA TRP A 220 1.36 -8.64 20.88
C TRP A 220 -0.10 -9.09 20.86
N PHE A 221 -1.00 -8.12 20.70
CA PHE A 221 -2.44 -8.34 20.69
C PHE A 221 -3.06 -8.03 19.34
N THR A 222 -4.01 -8.86 18.93
CA THR A 222 -4.76 -8.62 17.71
C THR A 222 -6.24 -8.98 17.86
N ARG A 223 -7.11 -8.16 17.24
CA ARG A 223 -8.54 -8.46 17.13
C ARG A 223 -8.86 -9.61 16.16
N SER A 224 -7.90 -9.98 15.31
CA SER A 224 -8.07 -11.10 14.39
C SER A 224 -8.18 -12.41 15.13
N GLU A 225 -8.92 -13.37 14.59
CA GLU A 225 -9.14 -14.71 15.18
C GLU A 225 -7.83 -15.48 15.41
N ARG A 226 -6.80 -15.15 14.65
CA ARG A 226 -5.46 -15.76 14.73
C ARG A 226 -4.40 -14.88 14.04
N PHE A 227 -3.16 -15.27 14.16
CA PHE A 227 -2.04 -14.72 13.40
C PHE A 227 -1.99 -15.42 12.04
N PHE A 228 -2.69 -14.85 11.05
CA PHE A 228 -2.84 -15.48 9.74
C PHE A 228 -1.55 -15.39 8.92
N PRO A 229 -1.12 -16.49 8.27
CA PRO A 229 -0.11 -16.41 7.24
C PRO A 229 -0.68 -15.69 6.00
N LEU A 230 0.20 -15.04 5.25
CA LEU A 230 -0.12 -14.53 3.92
C LEU A 230 -0.17 -15.70 2.93
N GLU A 231 -1.30 -15.88 2.25
CA GLU A 231 -1.48 -16.95 1.26
C GLU A 231 -0.96 -16.53 -0.14
N ASN A 232 0.31 -16.16 -0.24
CA ASN A 232 0.93 -15.75 -1.50
C ASN A 232 1.83 -16.82 -2.16
N HIS A 233 1.90 -18.00 -1.59
CA HIS A 233 2.72 -19.10 -2.14
C HIS A 233 1.95 -20.10 -2.98
N THR A 234 0.62 -20.10 -2.90
CA THR A 234 -0.26 -20.95 -3.67
C THR A 234 -0.49 -20.32 -5.05
N LYS A 235 0.06 -20.93 -6.11
CA LYS A 235 0.08 -20.33 -7.46
C LYS A 235 -1.33 -20.02 -7.99
N LEU A 236 -2.31 -20.89 -7.75
CA LEU A 236 -3.69 -20.64 -8.14
C LEU A 236 -4.32 -19.46 -7.37
N THR A 237 -3.90 -19.21 -6.11
CA THR A 237 -4.33 -18.02 -5.37
C THR A 237 -3.74 -16.73 -5.96
N LEU A 238 -2.51 -16.77 -6.50
CA LEU A 238 -1.90 -15.61 -7.15
C LEU A 238 -2.62 -15.19 -8.43
N GLU A 239 -3.39 -16.07 -9.07
CA GLU A 239 -4.24 -15.70 -10.21
C GLU A 239 -5.36 -14.72 -9.85
N LEU A 240 -5.66 -14.55 -8.55
CA LEU A 240 -6.56 -13.50 -8.08
C LEU A 240 -5.94 -12.08 -8.19
N THR A 241 -4.66 -11.98 -8.56
CA THR A 241 -3.99 -10.72 -8.95
C THR A 241 -3.75 -10.70 -10.45
N SER A 242 -4.79 -10.88 -11.25
CA SER A 242 -4.75 -10.94 -12.71
C SER A 242 -5.77 -10.00 -13.35
N PRO A 243 -5.59 -9.61 -14.62
CA PRO A 243 -6.59 -8.89 -15.40
C PRO A 243 -7.95 -9.62 -15.43
N ASP A 244 -7.93 -10.95 -15.59
CA ASP A 244 -9.12 -11.82 -15.59
C ASP A 244 -9.92 -11.65 -14.30
N TYR A 245 -9.24 -11.68 -13.15
CA TYR A 245 -9.90 -11.53 -11.87
C TYR A 245 -10.40 -10.09 -11.64
N ILE A 246 -9.66 -9.07 -12.09
CA ILE A 246 -10.12 -7.68 -12.02
C ILE A 246 -11.42 -7.53 -12.81
N ASP A 247 -11.52 -8.09 -14.02
CA ASP A 247 -12.72 -8.03 -14.85
C ASP A 247 -13.91 -8.72 -14.16
N TYR A 248 -13.69 -9.91 -13.63
CA TYR A 248 -14.70 -10.63 -12.87
C TYR A 248 -15.17 -9.83 -11.65
N PHE A 249 -14.23 -9.39 -10.81
CA PHE A 249 -14.53 -8.70 -9.55
C PHE A 249 -15.25 -7.37 -9.79
N HIS A 250 -14.79 -6.58 -10.78
CA HIS A 250 -15.41 -5.29 -11.14
C HIS A 250 -16.87 -5.43 -11.58
N ASN A 251 -17.18 -6.53 -12.28
CA ASN A 251 -18.55 -6.80 -12.78
C ASN A 251 -19.50 -7.37 -11.70
N LEU A 252 -19.01 -7.72 -10.51
CA LEU A 252 -19.85 -8.16 -9.42
C LEU A 252 -20.70 -6.99 -8.89
N PRO A 253 -21.95 -7.26 -8.42
CA PRO A 253 -22.71 -6.28 -7.66
C PRO A 253 -21.92 -5.78 -6.43
N GLU A 254 -22.16 -4.53 -6.02
CA GLU A 254 -21.42 -3.91 -4.91
C GLU A 254 -21.47 -4.73 -3.62
N VAL A 255 -22.65 -5.26 -3.26
CA VAL A 255 -22.83 -6.10 -2.09
C VAL A 255 -21.94 -7.34 -2.16
N GLN A 256 -21.83 -7.98 -3.34
CA GLN A 256 -20.97 -9.14 -3.55
C GLN A 256 -19.49 -8.78 -3.47
N ARG A 257 -19.08 -7.64 -4.03
CA ARG A 257 -17.69 -7.15 -3.89
C ARG A 257 -17.31 -6.95 -2.42
N LYS A 258 -18.17 -6.31 -1.62
CA LYS A 258 -17.95 -6.12 -0.16
C LYS A 258 -17.82 -7.46 0.56
N TYR A 259 -18.69 -8.43 0.26
CA TYR A 259 -18.63 -9.77 0.84
C TYR A 259 -17.32 -10.48 0.48
N VAL A 260 -16.96 -10.53 -0.80
CA VAL A 260 -15.73 -11.17 -1.29
C VAL A 260 -14.50 -10.55 -0.64
N LEU A 261 -14.37 -9.22 -0.60
CA LEU A 261 -13.25 -8.53 0.05
C LEU A 261 -13.12 -8.85 1.54
N SER A 262 -14.25 -9.00 2.25
CA SER A 262 -14.22 -9.33 3.68
C SER A 262 -13.55 -10.68 3.93
N ARG A 263 -13.71 -11.63 3.01
CA ARG A 263 -13.14 -12.99 3.10
C ARG A 263 -11.72 -13.09 2.53
N GLN A 264 -11.35 -12.19 1.66
CA GLN A 264 -10.02 -12.17 1.01
C GLN A 264 -8.96 -11.36 1.78
N SER A 265 -9.30 -10.82 2.94
CA SER A 265 -8.37 -9.99 3.71
C SER A 265 -7.05 -10.69 4.05
N ILE A 266 -7.07 -12.01 4.26
CA ILE A 266 -5.88 -12.83 4.54
C ILE A 266 -4.91 -12.92 3.36
N LEU A 267 -5.38 -12.70 2.13
CA LEU A 267 -4.56 -12.80 0.92
C LEU A 267 -3.59 -11.62 0.76
N PHE A 268 -3.83 -10.50 1.45
CA PHE A 268 -2.98 -9.29 1.35
C PHE A 268 -2.69 -8.61 2.70
N LYS A 269 -3.22 -9.14 3.80
CA LYS A 269 -3.00 -8.60 5.16
C LYS A 269 -2.36 -9.61 6.12
N GLY A 270 -1.99 -10.79 5.65
CA GLY A 270 -1.33 -11.82 6.42
C GLY A 270 0.14 -11.52 6.72
N ILE A 271 0.79 -12.44 7.42
CA ILE A 271 2.20 -12.40 7.77
C ILE A 271 2.95 -13.40 6.87
N ASN A 272 4.12 -13.04 6.37
CA ASN A 272 4.98 -13.99 5.66
C ASN A 272 5.22 -15.26 6.50
N ALA A 273 5.03 -16.44 5.91
CA ALA A 273 5.11 -17.72 6.61
C ALA A 273 6.51 -17.96 7.23
N ASP A 274 7.57 -17.56 6.53
CA ASP A 274 8.95 -17.70 7.06
C ASP A 274 9.16 -16.82 8.28
N LEU A 275 8.59 -15.61 8.32
CA LEU A 275 8.65 -14.73 9.48
C LEU A 275 7.89 -15.33 10.68
N ILE A 276 6.71 -15.93 10.45
CA ILE A 276 5.99 -16.66 11.52
C ILE A 276 6.86 -17.77 12.09
N ASN A 277 7.50 -18.56 11.22
CA ASN A 277 8.39 -19.65 11.63
C ASN A 277 9.62 -19.12 12.40
N GLN A 278 10.21 -18.02 11.96
CA GLN A 278 11.32 -17.37 12.66
C GLN A 278 10.91 -16.89 14.05
N ILE A 279 9.74 -16.24 14.17
CA ILE A 279 9.19 -15.80 15.45
C ILE A 279 8.98 -17.00 16.37
N TYR A 280 8.34 -18.07 15.89
CA TYR A 280 8.10 -19.27 16.68
C TYR A 280 9.41 -19.90 17.18
N ASN A 281 10.41 -20.04 16.31
CA ASN A 281 11.72 -20.59 16.69
C ASN A 281 12.43 -19.71 17.73
N SER A 282 12.30 -18.38 17.61
CA SER A 282 12.85 -17.45 18.61
C SER A 282 12.18 -17.62 19.98
N LEU A 283 10.86 -17.72 20.01
CA LEU A 283 10.08 -17.95 21.24
C LEU A 283 10.40 -19.33 21.86
N TYR A 284 10.52 -20.35 21.03
CA TYR A 284 10.91 -21.69 21.49
C TYR A 284 12.30 -21.67 22.16
N ALA A 285 13.28 -21.02 21.54
CA ALA A 285 14.62 -20.88 22.11
C ALA A 285 14.63 -20.07 23.42
N MET A 286 13.79 -19.03 23.53
CA MET A 286 13.61 -18.27 24.77
C MET A 286 12.97 -19.10 25.89
N GLY A 287 12.04 -20.01 25.55
CA GLY A 287 11.43 -20.95 26.50
C GLY A 287 12.45 -21.89 27.18
N LEU A 288 13.53 -22.24 26.49
CA LEU A 288 14.60 -23.05 27.07
C LEU A 288 15.36 -22.34 28.19
N ASN A 289 15.32 -20.99 28.22
CA ASN A 289 16.03 -20.15 29.19
C ASN A 289 15.08 -19.47 30.19
N ASP A 290 13.82 -19.91 30.26
CA ASP A 290 12.76 -19.30 31.09
C ASP A 290 12.53 -17.79 30.83
N GLU A 291 12.81 -17.32 29.63
CA GLU A 291 12.61 -15.92 29.23
C GLU A 291 11.25 -15.67 28.57
N ALA A 292 10.59 -16.73 28.10
CA ALA A 292 9.34 -16.65 27.35
C ALA A 292 8.17 -16.08 28.18
N HIS A 293 8.22 -16.16 29.51
CA HIS A 293 7.17 -15.61 30.40
C HIS A 293 7.03 -14.08 30.31
N LYS A 294 8.00 -13.37 29.74
CA LYS A 294 7.95 -11.91 29.49
C LYS A 294 7.24 -11.55 28.20
N VAL A 295 6.82 -12.54 27.42
CA VAL A 295 6.15 -12.34 26.13
C VAL A 295 4.73 -12.83 26.22
N VAL A 296 3.78 -11.99 25.78
CA VAL A 296 2.36 -12.36 25.70
C VAL A 296 1.87 -12.13 24.27
N LEU A 297 1.34 -13.19 23.65
CA LEU A 297 0.65 -13.13 22.38
C LEU A 297 -0.80 -13.52 22.57
N MET A 298 -1.75 -12.71 22.05
CA MET A 298 -3.16 -13.06 22.11
C MET A 298 -3.90 -12.62 20.84
N ALA A 299 -4.54 -13.56 20.19
CA ALA A 299 -5.55 -13.33 19.16
C ALA A 299 -6.91 -13.05 19.81
N ASN A 300 -7.90 -12.63 19.01
CA ASN A 300 -9.25 -12.27 19.49
C ASN A 300 -9.26 -11.17 20.58
N ALA A 301 -8.21 -10.38 20.70
CA ALA A 301 -8.05 -9.31 21.67
C ALA A 301 -8.25 -7.95 20.98
N ARG A 302 -9.45 -7.39 21.10
CA ARG A 302 -9.80 -6.08 20.54
C ARG A 302 -9.53 -4.98 21.55
N LEU A 303 -8.68 -4.01 21.20
CA LEU A 303 -8.48 -2.82 22.01
C LEU A 303 -9.79 -2.00 22.02
N ASN A 304 -10.31 -1.74 23.21
CA ASN A 304 -11.50 -0.92 23.45
C ASN A 304 -11.14 0.49 23.93
N ASP A 305 -10.16 0.62 24.82
CA ASP A 305 -9.74 1.92 25.36
C ASP A 305 -8.24 1.93 25.68
N ILE A 306 -7.71 3.14 25.81
CA ILE A 306 -6.37 3.45 26.28
C ILE A 306 -6.46 4.65 27.22
N GLN A 307 -5.90 4.53 28.41
CA GLN A 307 -5.82 5.61 29.39
C GLN A 307 -4.35 5.86 29.74
N GLU A 308 -3.96 7.13 29.85
CA GLU A 308 -2.62 7.50 30.30
C GLU A 308 -2.61 7.53 31.83
N GLU A 309 -1.65 6.83 32.42
CA GLU A 309 -1.42 6.72 33.84
C GLU A 309 0.03 7.08 34.16
N ASP A 310 0.30 8.28 34.68
CA ASP A 310 1.64 8.81 34.97
C ASP A 310 2.60 8.66 33.72
N GLU A 311 3.49 7.68 33.72
CA GLU A 311 4.46 7.42 32.65
C GLU A 311 4.13 6.15 31.84
N SER A 312 2.93 5.58 32.03
CA SER A 312 2.47 4.34 31.42
C SER A 312 1.06 4.47 30.81
N TYR A 313 0.59 3.42 30.23
CA TYR A 313 -0.74 3.33 29.60
C TYR A 313 -1.49 2.10 30.12
N LEU A 314 -2.71 2.29 30.56
CA LEU A 314 -3.67 1.22 30.84
C LEU A 314 -4.45 0.94 29.54
N LEU A 315 -4.30 -0.26 29.00
CA LEU A 315 -4.99 -0.73 27.80
C LEU A 315 -6.11 -1.68 28.21
N THR A 316 -7.36 -1.34 27.88
CA THR A 316 -8.51 -2.21 28.10
C THR A 316 -8.83 -2.97 26.82
N PHE A 317 -8.77 -4.30 26.87
CA PHE A 317 -9.09 -5.20 25.77
C PHE A 317 -10.39 -5.96 26.03
N LEU A 318 -11.08 -6.32 24.96
CA LEU A 318 -12.13 -7.34 24.94
C LEU A 318 -11.59 -8.62 24.26
N GLN A 319 -11.59 -9.73 24.97
CA GLN A 319 -11.43 -11.04 24.34
C GLN A 319 -12.77 -11.41 23.68
N VAL A 320 -12.78 -11.40 22.34
CA VAL A 320 -14.02 -11.36 21.53
C VAL A 320 -14.83 -12.66 21.64
N GLU A 321 -14.16 -13.82 21.72
CA GLU A 321 -14.83 -15.13 21.80
C GLU A 321 -15.39 -15.40 23.20
N GLN A 322 -14.72 -14.94 24.27
CA GLN A 322 -15.15 -15.14 25.64
C GLN A 322 -16.16 -14.06 26.11
N GLY A 323 -16.13 -12.89 25.44
CA GLY A 323 -16.91 -11.72 25.90
C GLY A 323 -16.36 -11.05 27.16
N GLU A 324 -15.12 -11.37 27.55
CA GLU A 324 -14.47 -10.89 28.77
C GLU A 324 -13.55 -9.70 28.48
N THR A 325 -13.50 -8.75 29.41
CA THR A 325 -12.55 -7.64 29.36
C THR A 325 -11.37 -7.88 30.27
N PHE A 326 -10.19 -7.42 29.85
CA PHE A 326 -8.98 -7.45 30.65
C PHE A 326 -8.12 -6.22 30.40
N ASP A 327 -7.30 -5.87 31.39
CA ASP A 327 -6.43 -4.71 31.34
C ASP A 327 -4.96 -5.09 31.28
N ILE A 328 -4.18 -4.31 30.54
CA ILE A 328 -2.72 -4.46 30.42
C ILE A 328 -2.07 -3.09 30.63
N ASN A 329 -1.12 -3.04 31.57
CA ASN A 329 -0.25 -1.88 31.72
C ASN A 329 0.98 -2.00 30.82
N THR A 330 1.36 -0.91 30.14
CA THR A 330 2.49 -0.85 29.24
C THR A 330 3.06 0.57 29.15
N ASP A 331 4.38 0.71 28.95
CA ASP A 331 5.03 2.02 28.84
C ASP A 331 4.99 2.61 27.43
N ALA A 332 4.72 1.77 26.44
CA ALA A 332 4.58 2.23 25.05
C ALA A 332 3.65 1.32 24.23
N VAL A 333 3.01 1.90 23.23
CA VAL A 333 2.08 1.20 22.33
C VAL A 333 2.47 1.43 20.88
N ILE A 334 2.53 0.35 20.11
CA ILE A 334 2.78 0.40 18.68
C ILE A 334 1.51 -0.06 17.94
N LEU A 335 0.88 0.87 17.23
CA LEU A 335 -0.32 0.64 16.47
C LEU A 335 0.03 0.07 15.09
N ALA A 336 -0.05 -1.23 14.93
CA ALA A 336 0.07 -1.94 13.66
C ALA A 336 -1.31 -2.12 13.00
N THR A 337 -2.09 -1.07 13.00
CA THR A 337 -3.50 -1.03 12.62
C THR A 337 -3.74 -0.85 11.13
N GLY A 338 -2.66 -0.77 10.35
CA GLY A 338 -2.69 -0.65 8.91
C GLY A 338 -3.00 0.75 8.41
N TYR A 339 -3.45 0.83 7.16
CA TYR A 339 -3.64 2.09 6.45
C TYR A 339 -5.03 2.12 5.83
N LYS A 340 -5.51 3.32 5.54
CA LYS A 340 -6.73 3.56 4.77
C LYS A 340 -6.52 4.68 3.76
N TYR A 341 -7.24 4.62 2.65
CA TYR A 341 -7.33 5.75 1.74
C TYR A 341 -8.11 6.88 2.41
N VAL A 342 -7.60 8.10 2.25
CA VAL A 342 -8.27 9.34 2.67
C VAL A 342 -8.26 10.26 1.47
N GLU A 343 -9.44 10.72 1.07
CA GLU A 343 -9.57 11.68 -0.02
C GLU A 343 -8.86 12.98 0.35
N PRO A 344 -8.00 13.50 -0.54
CA PRO A 344 -7.32 14.76 -0.30
C PRO A 344 -8.24 15.98 -0.42
N ASP A 345 -8.11 16.92 0.50
CA ASP A 345 -8.91 18.16 0.53
C ASP A 345 -8.72 19.03 -0.72
N PHE A 346 -7.59 18.95 -1.42
CA PHE A 346 -7.31 19.72 -2.62
C PHE A 346 -8.25 19.35 -3.80
N LEU A 347 -8.99 18.26 -3.72
CA LEU A 347 -9.99 17.87 -4.73
C LEU A 347 -11.34 18.58 -4.57
N THR A 348 -11.55 19.34 -3.49
CA THR A 348 -12.81 20.05 -3.20
C THR A 348 -13.24 20.94 -4.38
N GLY A 349 -12.29 21.59 -5.05
CA GLY A 349 -12.57 22.49 -6.18
C GLY A 349 -13.02 21.79 -7.47
N ILE A 350 -12.99 20.45 -7.51
CA ILE A 350 -13.47 19.62 -8.63
C ILE A 350 -14.38 18.47 -8.17
N SER A 351 -14.94 18.58 -6.97
CA SER A 351 -15.73 17.50 -6.36
C SER A 351 -17.00 17.16 -7.17
N ASP A 352 -17.55 18.12 -7.88
CA ASP A 352 -18.68 18.00 -8.82
C ASP A 352 -18.35 17.18 -10.07
N ARG A 353 -17.08 16.99 -10.38
CA ARG A 353 -16.61 16.19 -11.51
C ARG A 353 -16.28 14.74 -11.13
N ILE A 354 -16.24 14.43 -9.83
CA ILE A 354 -15.86 13.13 -9.28
C ILE A 354 -17.12 12.29 -9.00
N ARG A 355 -17.16 11.12 -9.62
CA ARG A 355 -18.21 10.13 -9.40
C ARG A 355 -18.03 9.42 -8.07
N ARG A 356 -19.15 9.21 -7.37
CA ARG A 356 -19.17 8.53 -6.07
C ARG A 356 -20.26 7.47 -6.00
N LEU A 357 -19.99 6.44 -5.21
CA LEU A 357 -20.99 5.48 -4.76
C LEU A 357 -21.77 6.06 -3.57
N ASP A 358 -22.88 5.42 -3.21
CA ASP A 358 -23.75 5.84 -2.09
C ASP A 358 -23.02 5.90 -0.73
N ASP A 359 -21.97 5.11 -0.56
CA ASP A 359 -21.15 5.09 0.66
C ASP A 359 -20.03 6.15 0.67
N GLY A 360 -19.99 7.03 -0.35
CA GLY A 360 -19.03 8.12 -0.50
C GLY A 360 -17.69 7.71 -1.12
N ASN A 361 -17.43 6.42 -1.35
CA ASN A 361 -16.25 5.98 -2.09
C ASN A 361 -16.32 6.40 -3.56
N TYR A 362 -15.16 6.46 -4.23
CA TYR A 362 -15.15 6.72 -5.67
C TYR A 362 -15.86 5.62 -6.47
N ASP A 363 -16.72 5.98 -7.42
CA ASP A 363 -17.22 5.04 -8.44
C ASP A 363 -16.13 4.85 -9.51
N VAL A 364 -15.15 4.00 -9.21
CA VAL A 364 -14.00 3.78 -10.09
C VAL A 364 -14.40 2.87 -11.25
N ARG A 365 -14.26 3.39 -12.46
CA ARG A 365 -14.49 2.62 -13.70
C ARG A 365 -13.38 1.60 -13.93
N ARG A 366 -13.68 0.60 -14.74
CA ARG A 366 -12.71 -0.48 -15.06
C ARG A 366 -11.36 0.04 -15.59
N ASN A 367 -11.35 1.19 -16.27
CA ASN A 367 -10.17 1.88 -16.77
C ASN A 367 -9.50 2.81 -15.75
N TYR A 368 -9.82 2.66 -14.45
CA TYR A 368 -9.27 3.41 -13.33
C TYR A 368 -9.69 4.89 -13.26
N THR A 369 -10.70 5.33 -14.03
CA THR A 369 -11.20 6.71 -13.99
C THR A 369 -12.31 6.88 -12.96
N ILE A 370 -12.40 8.10 -12.41
CA ILE A 370 -13.41 8.49 -11.42
C ILE A 370 -14.24 9.72 -11.86
N ASP A 371 -14.00 10.24 -13.05
CA ASP A 371 -14.70 11.41 -13.59
C ASP A 371 -15.90 11.02 -14.45
N GLU A 372 -16.80 11.98 -14.67
CA GLU A 372 -18.02 11.78 -15.47
C GLU A 372 -17.75 11.43 -16.94
N THR A 373 -16.67 11.98 -17.50
CA THR A 373 -16.26 11.71 -18.88
C THR A 373 -15.54 10.36 -19.04
N CYS A 374 -15.19 9.71 -17.94
CA CYS A 374 -14.46 8.44 -17.88
C CYS A 374 -13.09 8.46 -18.61
N ASN A 375 -12.40 9.61 -18.61
CA ASN A 375 -11.16 9.79 -19.36
C ASN A 375 -10.21 10.88 -18.80
N GLU A 376 -10.51 11.51 -17.68
CA GLU A 376 -9.75 12.69 -17.22
C GLU A 376 -9.07 12.52 -15.87
N ILE A 377 -9.71 11.86 -14.90
CA ILE A 377 -9.20 11.70 -13.55
C ILE A 377 -9.00 10.22 -13.24
N PHE A 378 -7.76 9.80 -13.16
CA PHE A 378 -7.38 8.41 -12.85
C PHE A 378 -6.95 8.28 -11.40
N VAL A 379 -7.14 7.09 -10.81
CA VAL A 379 -6.68 6.77 -9.46
C VAL A 379 -5.69 5.62 -9.47
N GLN A 380 -4.78 5.63 -8.51
CA GLN A 380 -3.85 4.54 -8.23
C GLN A 380 -3.88 4.21 -6.74
N ASN A 381 -4.22 2.96 -6.42
CA ASN A 381 -4.34 2.42 -5.05
C ASN A 381 -5.47 3.06 -4.21
N ALA A 382 -6.54 3.53 -4.86
CA ALA A 382 -7.77 3.98 -4.22
C ALA A 382 -8.98 3.12 -4.62
N GLU A 383 -8.79 2.12 -5.48
CA GLU A 383 -9.81 1.34 -6.15
C GLU A 383 -10.04 -0.08 -5.58
N LEU A 384 -9.59 -0.37 -4.35
CA LEU A 384 -9.72 -1.71 -3.75
C LEU A 384 -11.15 -2.27 -3.78
N HIS A 385 -12.14 -1.42 -3.52
CA HIS A 385 -13.56 -1.79 -3.47
C HIS A 385 -14.19 -2.09 -4.85
N THR A 386 -13.50 -1.72 -5.94
CA THR A 386 -13.97 -1.95 -7.32
C THR A 386 -13.06 -2.90 -8.11
N HIS A 387 -11.75 -2.95 -7.82
CA HIS A 387 -10.75 -3.74 -8.54
C HIS A 387 -10.17 -4.90 -7.72
N GLY A 388 -10.61 -5.06 -6.46
CA GLY A 388 -10.20 -6.18 -5.62
C GLY A 388 -8.76 -6.11 -5.15
N ILE A 389 -8.24 -7.27 -4.74
CA ILE A 389 -6.92 -7.40 -4.10
C ILE A 389 -5.73 -7.08 -5.01
N SER A 390 -5.96 -6.94 -6.31
CA SER A 390 -4.96 -6.46 -7.28
C SER A 390 -4.55 -5.00 -7.07
N THR A 391 -5.37 -4.21 -6.36
CA THR A 391 -5.15 -2.78 -6.16
C THR A 391 -3.84 -2.46 -5.44
N PRO A 392 -3.53 -3.03 -4.25
CA PRO A 392 -2.28 -2.74 -3.55
C PRO A 392 -1.07 -3.52 -4.09
N ASP A 393 -1.26 -4.45 -5.02
CA ASP A 393 -0.19 -5.31 -5.53
C ASP A 393 0.76 -4.53 -6.45
N LEU A 394 2.06 -4.51 -6.10
CA LEU A 394 3.09 -3.85 -6.91
C LEU A 394 3.22 -4.49 -8.29
N GLY A 395 2.99 -5.81 -8.41
CA GLY A 395 3.05 -6.53 -9.68
C GLY A 395 2.00 -6.06 -10.69
N MET A 396 0.88 -5.52 -10.20
CA MET A 396 -0.18 -4.95 -11.05
C MET A 396 0.02 -3.46 -11.36
N GLY A 397 1.06 -2.83 -10.80
CA GLY A 397 1.37 -1.42 -11.05
C GLY A 397 1.66 -1.11 -12.52
N ALA A 398 2.54 -1.89 -13.15
CA ALA A 398 2.89 -1.73 -14.57
C ALA A 398 1.70 -2.01 -15.49
N TYR A 399 0.86 -3.01 -15.18
CA TYR A 399 -0.40 -3.26 -15.89
C TYR A 399 -1.33 -2.04 -15.85
N ARG A 400 -1.59 -1.50 -14.65
CA ARG A 400 -2.44 -0.30 -14.47
C ARG A 400 -1.88 0.89 -15.23
N ASN A 401 -0.57 1.13 -15.15
CA ASN A 401 0.10 2.20 -15.86
C ASN A 401 -0.02 2.05 -17.38
N SER A 402 0.07 0.82 -17.90
CA SER A 402 -0.17 0.53 -19.32
C SER A 402 -1.59 0.91 -19.74
N GLN A 403 -2.59 0.56 -18.95
CA GLN A 403 -3.99 0.93 -19.20
C GLN A 403 -4.17 2.46 -19.23
N ILE A 404 -3.59 3.17 -18.24
CA ILE A 404 -3.66 4.64 -18.18
C ILE A 404 -2.98 5.27 -19.40
N ILE A 405 -1.76 4.85 -19.76
CA ILE A 405 -1.03 5.38 -20.90
C ILE A 405 -1.79 5.13 -22.21
N ASN A 406 -2.27 3.90 -22.42
CA ASN A 406 -3.02 3.55 -23.63
C ASN A 406 -4.32 4.39 -23.74
N GLN A 407 -5.02 4.59 -22.64
CA GLN A 407 -6.24 5.42 -22.59
C GLN A 407 -5.92 6.90 -22.88
N VAL A 408 -4.88 7.45 -22.27
CA VAL A 408 -4.50 8.86 -22.43
C VAL A 408 -4.04 9.16 -23.86
N THR A 409 -3.24 8.25 -24.44
CA THR A 409 -2.69 8.44 -25.80
C THR A 409 -3.66 8.05 -26.91
N GLY A 410 -4.75 7.34 -26.57
CA GLY A 410 -5.71 6.82 -27.54
C GLY A 410 -5.14 5.72 -28.47
N ARG A 411 -4.00 5.13 -28.09
CA ARG A 411 -3.33 4.06 -28.86
C ARG A 411 -2.71 3.03 -27.91
N ILE A 412 -2.47 1.82 -28.42
CA ILE A 412 -1.74 0.79 -27.67
C ILE A 412 -0.25 1.11 -27.71
N VAL A 413 0.28 1.70 -26.65
CA VAL A 413 1.71 1.93 -26.43
C VAL A 413 2.33 0.71 -25.77
N TYR A 414 1.69 0.23 -24.70
CA TYR A 414 2.07 -1.00 -24.00
C TYR A 414 0.93 -2.01 -24.14
N ALA A 415 1.21 -3.12 -24.80
CA ALA A 415 0.23 -4.20 -24.91
C ALA A 415 -0.02 -4.82 -23.52
N VAL A 416 -1.26 -5.12 -23.22
CA VAL A 416 -1.67 -5.76 -21.95
C VAL A 416 -2.21 -7.15 -22.26
N GLU A 417 -1.74 -8.12 -21.48
CA GLU A 417 -2.27 -9.48 -21.54
C GLU A 417 -3.71 -9.48 -21.04
N GLN A 418 -4.58 -10.18 -21.76
CA GLN A 418 -6.02 -10.20 -21.50
C GLN A 418 -6.45 -11.42 -20.68
N ARG A 419 -5.77 -12.56 -20.89
CA ARG A 419 -6.04 -13.85 -20.21
C ARG A 419 -4.73 -14.47 -19.80
N ILE A 420 -4.48 -14.47 -18.49
CA ILE A 420 -3.28 -15.07 -17.92
C ILE A 420 -3.61 -16.18 -16.90
N ALA A 421 -4.84 -16.17 -16.37
CA ALA A 421 -5.28 -17.18 -15.40
C ALA A 421 -5.64 -18.50 -16.07
N PHE A 422 -5.26 -19.60 -15.43
CA PHE A 422 -5.78 -20.93 -15.78
C PHE A 422 -7.19 -21.13 -15.26
N GLN A 423 -7.56 -20.45 -14.18
CA GLN A 423 -8.89 -20.50 -13.59
C GLN A 423 -9.88 -19.67 -14.40
N SER A 424 -11.13 -20.14 -14.50
CA SER A 424 -12.28 -19.34 -14.91
C SER A 424 -12.94 -18.79 -13.65
N PHE A 425 -13.10 -17.48 -13.55
CA PHE A 425 -13.73 -16.84 -12.40
C PHE A 425 -15.23 -16.62 -12.60
N SER A 426 -15.65 -16.41 -13.83
CA SER A 426 -17.05 -16.22 -14.19
C SER A 426 -17.67 -17.49 -14.78
N ALA A 427 -18.91 -17.80 -14.43
CA ALA A 427 -19.67 -18.86 -15.10
C ALA A 427 -19.90 -18.55 -16.59
N ALA A 428 -19.87 -17.29 -16.98
CA ALA A 428 -19.96 -16.86 -18.38
C ALA A 428 -18.72 -17.27 -19.20
N ASP A 429 -17.58 -17.53 -18.57
CA ASP A 429 -16.34 -17.97 -19.25
C ASP A 429 -16.36 -19.45 -19.63
N LEU A 430 -17.35 -20.20 -19.13
CA LEU A 430 -17.45 -21.63 -19.38
C LEU A 430 -18.28 -21.91 -20.66
N PRO A 431 -17.92 -22.94 -21.44
CA PRO A 431 -18.69 -23.36 -22.62
C PRO A 431 -19.96 -24.14 -22.23
N VAL A 432 -20.79 -23.53 -21.35
CA VAL A 432 -22.01 -24.14 -20.81
C VAL A 432 -23.19 -23.18 -20.94
N HIS A 433 -24.42 -23.71 -21.08
CA HIS A 433 -25.60 -22.88 -21.01
C HIS A 433 -25.86 -22.49 -19.55
N LEU A 434 -25.82 -21.19 -19.26
CA LEU A 434 -26.18 -20.66 -17.95
C LEU A 434 -27.65 -20.94 -17.66
N LYS A 435 -27.97 -21.52 -16.50
CA LYS A 435 -29.30 -21.56 -15.93
C LYS A 435 -29.60 -20.19 -15.31
N SER A 436 -30.86 -19.91 -14.97
CA SER A 436 -31.26 -18.63 -14.36
C SER A 436 -30.38 -18.24 -13.15
N ALA A 437 -30.19 -16.94 -12.95
CA ALA A 437 -29.57 -16.40 -11.73
C ALA A 437 -30.42 -16.79 -10.50
N VAL A 438 -29.74 -17.18 -9.44
CA VAL A 438 -30.34 -17.40 -8.12
C VAL A 438 -30.17 -16.13 -7.30
N ASP A 439 -31.24 -15.67 -6.67
CA ASP A 439 -31.17 -14.53 -5.76
C ASP A 439 -30.37 -14.93 -4.51
N LEU A 440 -29.19 -14.35 -4.37
CA LEU A 440 -28.32 -14.60 -3.22
C LEU A 440 -28.69 -13.62 -2.11
N THR A 441 -29.65 -13.98 -1.28
CA THR A 441 -29.81 -13.35 0.04
C THR A 441 -28.65 -13.75 0.95
N LEU A 442 -27.71 -12.81 1.15
CA LEU A 442 -26.58 -12.94 2.09
C LEU A 442 -26.95 -12.37 3.46
#